data_b1e2407e7b2e5b9aa7af0b7784b1eab8
#
_entry.id   b1e2407e7b2e5b9aa7af0b7784b1eab8
#
_cell.length_a   1.000
_cell.length_b   1.000
_cell.length_c   1.000
_cell.angle_alpha   90.00
_cell.angle_beta   90.00
_cell.angle_gamma   90.00
#
_symmetry.space_group_name_H-M   'P 1'
#
loop_
_entity.id
_entity.type
_entity.pdbx_description
1 polymer ?
#
loop_
_entity_poly.entity_id
_entity_poly.type
_entity_poly.pdbx_seq_one_letter_code
_entity_poly.pdbx_strand_id
1 'polypeptide(L)'
;MFHPLNYKNIVYLRLKFKMMESTRQRIIRSVRAVSPGALKTSWWLIRIMFLVTFIITILNYFGVISWISMHLTPFFSRFGLPGEAALAYVSGYFVNCYSAIAVMISLNLDARTTTILAVMVLCSHNIPLETAVQKKTGTSAIRMVIVRTVSSLLLGWILNLIMPGEATLPSTGVSEGMKMEFWPMLGEWVWDTIKIAVPMVVLVFSLTVIQRLLSEFGVIRFIARFLKPVMLFFGLPPKTAFLWIVANTLGLAYGAAVMIDEVEAGKISAEDVDLLNHHISVSHSNVEDLLLFTAIGGILSWMLLSRWIMSLVLVWERRLEQFVGKRIKGI
;
A
#
# COMPACT_ATOMS: atom_id res chain seq x y z
N MET A 1 38.42 30.05 21.00
CA MET A 1 38.56 28.58 21.03
C MET A 1 37.16 27.98 21.28
N PHE A 2 36.45 27.63 20.20
CA PHE A 2 35.14 27.01 20.33
C PHE A 2 35.34 25.48 20.47
N HIS A 3 35.05 24.95 21.65
CA HIS A 3 34.98 23.50 21.83
C HIS A 3 33.79 22.95 21.01
N PRO A 4 33.97 21.96 20.13
CA PRO A 4 32.85 21.34 19.46
C PRO A 4 31.95 20.65 20.48
N LEU A 5 30.67 21.01 20.50
CA LEU A 5 29.66 20.36 21.34
C LEU A 5 29.64 18.86 21.02
N ASN A 6 30.00 18.05 22.03
CA ASN A 6 30.01 16.60 21.93
C ASN A 6 28.57 16.11 21.55
N TYR A 7 28.46 15.17 20.62
CA TYR A 7 27.20 14.59 20.14
C TYR A 7 26.27 14.17 21.30
N LYS A 8 26.82 13.65 22.39
CA LYS A 8 26.07 13.33 23.62
C LYS A 8 25.40 14.56 24.26
N ASN A 9 26.02 15.72 24.21
CA ASN A 9 25.48 16.96 24.75
C ASN A 9 24.35 17.50 23.85
N ILE A 10 24.47 17.34 22.54
CA ILE A 10 23.40 17.73 21.59
C ILE A 10 22.18 16.85 21.79
N VAL A 11 22.35 15.54 21.94
CA VAL A 11 21.25 14.59 22.22
C VAL A 11 20.62 14.88 23.58
N TYR A 12 21.43 15.14 24.62
CA TYR A 12 20.93 15.50 25.96
C TYR A 12 20.11 16.80 25.94
N LEU A 13 20.61 17.85 25.28
CA LEU A 13 19.89 19.11 25.12
C LEU A 13 18.59 18.94 24.34
N ARG A 14 18.59 18.17 23.25
CA ARG A 14 17.37 17.82 22.50
C ARG A 14 16.32 17.09 23.36
N LEU A 15 16.76 16.14 24.19
CA LEU A 15 15.88 15.41 25.11
C LEU A 15 15.34 16.34 26.20
N LYS A 16 16.18 17.20 26.78
CA LYS A 16 15.77 18.16 27.81
C LYS A 16 14.78 19.21 27.27
N PHE A 17 15.03 19.76 26.07
CA PHE A 17 14.05 20.65 25.40
C PHE A 17 12.73 19.93 25.11
N LYS A 18 12.77 18.67 24.67
CA LYS A 18 11.57 17.87 24.40
C LYS A 18 10.76 17.56 25.67
N MET A 19 11.41 17.45 26.82
CA MET A 19 10.75 17.25 28.14
C MET A 19 10.11 18.54 28.70
N MET A 20 10.57 19.72 28.32
CA MET A 20 10.04 21.01 28.77
C MET A 20 8.86 21.52 27.91
N GLU A 21 8.63 20.90 26.74
CA GLU A 21 7.59 21.34 25.80
C GLU A 21 6.22 20.79 26.21
N SER A 22 5.22 21.64 26.31
CA SER A 22 3.85 21.22 26.62
C SER A 22 3.29 20.30 25.54
N THR A 23 2.36 19.40 25.88
CA THR A 23 1.70 18.50 24.92
C THR A 23 1.11 19.27 23.74
N ARG A 24 0.50 20.41 24.00
CA ARG A 24 -0.07 21.29 22.96
C ARG A 24 1.01 21.80 21.99
N GLN A 25 2.16 22.23 22.51
CA GLN A 25 3.28 22.69 21.67
C GLN A 25 3.85 21.55 20.82
N ARG A 26 3.99 20.35 21.38
CA ARG A 26 4.41 19.15 20.65
C ARG A 26 3.47 18.80 19.51
N ILE A 27 2.15 18.86 19.74
CA ILE A 27 1.13 18.62 18.69
C ILE A 27 1.29 19.68 17.58
N ILE A 28 1.28 20.96 17.93
CA ILE A 28 1.37 22.08 16.95
C ILE A 28 2.67 21.96 16.13
N ARG A 29 3.79 21.70 16.78
CA ARG A 29 5.08 21.50 16.10
C ARG A 29 5.03 20.31 15.14
N SER A 30 4.47 19.18 15.58
CA SER A 30 4.38 17.97 14.77
C SER A 30 3.49 18.16 13.54
N VAL A 31 2.33 18.80 13.71
CA VAL A 31 1.43 19.14 12.61
C VAL A 31 2.11 20.11 11.63
N ARG A 32 2.70 21.20 12.15
CA ARG A 32 3.41 22.19 11.31
C ARG A 32 4.58 21.56 10.53
N ALA A 33 5.31 20.63 11.15
CA ALA A 33 6.44 19.97 10.51
C ALA A 33 6.03 19.03 9.37
N VAL A 34 4.86 18.39 9.46
CA VAL A 34 4.40 17.44 8.46
C VAL A 34 3.52 18.06 7.38
N SER A 35 2.84 19.16 7.68
CA SER A 35 1.87 19.81 6.78
C SER A 35 2.44 20.15 5.40
N PRO A 36 3.66 20.69 5.23
CA PRO A 36 4.20 20.97 3.90
C PRO A 36 4.38 19.71 3.05
N GLY A 37 4.85 18.62 3.67
CA GLY A 37 4.99 17.33 3.01
C GLY A 37 3.64 16.73 2.64
N ALA A 38 2.69 16.72 3.57
CA ALA A 38 1.33 16.24 3.35
C ALA A 38 0.62 17.02 2.22
N LEU A 39 0.74 18.36 2.20
CA LEU A 39 0.18 19.19 1.12
C LEU A 39 0.84 18.90 -0.23
N LYS A 40 2.16 18.69 -0.26
CA LYS A 40 2.87 18.32 -1.49
C LYS A 40 2.39 16.96 -2.02
N THR A 41 2.22 15.98 -1.15
CA THR A 41 1.68 14.65 -1.50
C THR A 41 0.24 14.77 -1.98
N SER A 42 -0.61 15.53 -1.28
CA SER A 42 -2.00 15.78 -1.69
C SER A 42 -2.09 16.46 -3.05
N TRP A 43 -1.26 17.45 -3.32
CA TRP A 43 -1.21 18.12 -4.62
C TRP A 43 -0.74 17.19 -5.75
N TRP A 44 0.24 16.35 -5.47
CA TRP A 44 0.69 15.34 -6.41
C TRP A 44 -0.41 14.31 -6.70
N LEU A 45 -1.14 13.88 -5.66
CA LEU A 45 -2.29 12.98 -5.78
C LEU A 45 -3.39 13.58 -6.67
N ILE A 46 -3.77 14.83 -6.43
CA ILE A 46 -4.76 15.53 -7.27
C ILE A 46 -4.32 15.51 -8.74
N ARG A 47 -3.07 15.87 -9.03
CA ARG A 47 -2.57 15.87 -10.42
C ARG A 47 -2.65 14.51 -11.08
N ILE A 48 -2.26 13.43 -10.37
CA ILE A 48 -2.34 12.07 -10.90
C ILE A 48 -3.81 11.69 -11.13
N MET A 49 -4.68 11.93 -10.17
CA MET A 49 -6.10 11.61 -10.31
C MET A 49 -6.70 12.33 -11.53
N PHE A 50 -6.52 13.64 -11.65
CA PHE A 50 -7.04 14.37 -12.81
C PHE A 50 -6.46 13.86 -14.13
N LEU A 51 -5.14 13.62 -14.21
CA LEU A 51 -4.52 13.13 -15.43
C LEU A 51 -5.04 11.74 -15.81
N VAL A 52 -5.04 10.80 -14.87
CA VAL A 52 -5.41 9.41 -15.13
C VAL A 52 -6.91 9.31 -15.44
N THR A 53 -7.78 9.94 -14.65
CA THR A 53 -9.23 9.91 -14.91
C THR A 53 -9.57 10.61 -16.22
N PHE A 54 -8.88 11.71 -16.57
CA PHE A 54 -9.04 12.38 -17.88
C PHE A 54 -8.70 11.42 -19.03
N ILE A 55 -7.52 10.78 -18.98
CA ILE A 55 -7.10 9.82 -20.01
C ILE A 55 -8.13 8.69 -20.14
N ILE A 56 -8.58 8.10 -19.02
CA ILE A 56 -9.58 7.04 -19.03
C ILE A 56 -10.91 7.52 -19.64
N THR A 57 -11.38 8.71 -19.28
CA THR A 57 -12.61 9.29 -19.83
C THR A 57 -12.50 9.49 -21.34
N ILE A 58 -11.38 10.01 -21.83
CA ILE A 58 -11.13 10.18 -23.27
C ILE A 58 -11.04 8.83 -23.98
N LEU A 59 -10.32 7.86 -23.43
CA LEU A 59 -10.23 6.51 -24.00
C LEU A 59 -11.60 5.80 -24.02
N ASN A 60 -12.42 6.04 -23.01
CA ASN A 60 -13.78 5.51 -22.97
C ASN A 60 -14.65 6.14 -24.06
N TYR A 61 -14.59 7.47 -24.21
CA TYR A 61 -15.32 8.18 -25.26
C TYR A 61 -15.01 7.66 -26.67
N PHE A 62 -13.74 7.33 -26.95
CA PHE A 62 -13.32 6.77 -28.22
C PHE A 62 -13.50 5.24 -28.34
N GLY A 63 -14.08 4.58 -27.34
CA GLY A 63 -14.31 3.13 -27.34
C GLY A 63 -13.06 2.27 -27.13
N VAL A 64 -11.92 2.87 -26.83
CA VAL A 64 -10.64 2.14 -26.59
C VAL A 64 -10.76 1.25 -25.35
N ILE A 65 -11.45 1.72 -24.30
CA ILE A 65 -11.68 0.93 -23.07
C ILE A 65 -12.46 -0.34 -23.41
N SER A 66 -13.53 -0.24 -24.23
CA SER A 66 -14.33 -1.39 -24.66
C SER A 66 -13.49 -2.39 -25.47
N TRP A 67 -12.60 -1.91 -26.33
CA TRP A 67 -11.70 -2.75 -27.09
C TRP A 67 -10.72 -3.51 -26.17
N ILE A 68 -10.10 -2.83 -25.19
CA ILE A 68 -9.24 -3.44 -24.17
C ILE A 68 -10.00 -4.47 -23.36
N SER A 69 -11.22 -4.12 -22.89
CA SER A 69 -12.09 -5.01 -22.13
C SER A 69 -12.35 -6.30 -22.88
N MET A 70 -12.75 -6.22 -24.14
CA MET A 70 -13.05 -7.39 -24.97
C MET A 70 -11.87 -8.38 -25.05
N HIS A 71 -10.63 -7.89 -25.16
CA HIS A 71 -9.44 -8.73 -25.29
C HIS A 71 -8.94 -9.28 -23.96
N LEU A 72 -9.12 -8.55 -22.85
CA LEU A 72 -8.60 -8.93 -21.53
C LEU A 72 -9.64 -9.63 -20.65
N THR A 73 -10.94 -9.56 -20.98
CA THR A 73 -12.01 -10.27 -20.26
C THR A 73 -11.72 -11.77 -20.10
N PRO A 74 -11.26 -12.54 -21.11
CA PRO A 74 -11.01 -13.97 -20.93
C PRO A 74 -9.98 -14.30 -19.85
N PHE A 75 -9.04 -13.38 -19.59
CA PHE A 75 -8.08 -13.53 -18.51
C PHE A 75 -8.64 -13.03 -17.17
N PHE A 76 -9.22 -11.82 -17.13
CA PHE A 76 -9.70 -11.20 -15.90
C PHE A 76 -10.99 -11.83 -15.35
N SER A 77 -11.81 -12.45 -16.18
CA SER A 77 -12.99 -13.21 -15.75
C SER A 77 -12.67 -14.37 -14.80
N ARG A 78 -11.45 -14.94 -14.87
CA ARG A 78 -10.97 -15.96 -13.90
C ARG A 78 -10.92 -15.43 -12.47
N PHE A 79 -10.79 -14.13 -12.32
CA PHE A 79 -10.79 -13.41 -11.03
C PHE A 79 -12.17 -12.78 -10.71
N GLY A 80 -13.19 -13.02 -11.55
CA GLY A 80 -14.50 -12.37 -11.43
C GLY A 80 -14.44 -10.87 -11.73
N LEU A 81 -13.48 -10.45 -12.55
CA LEU A 81 -13.22 -9.05 -12.90
C LEU A 81 -13.53 -8.79 -14.38
N PRO A 82 -14.05 -7.60 -14.72
CA PRO A 82 -14.19 -7.18 -16.10
C PRO A 82 -12.81 -6.91 -16.74
N GLY A 83 -12.73 -6.96 -18.07
CA GLY A 83 -11.47 -6.79 -18.78
C GLY A 83 -10.81 -5.42 -18.59
N GLU A 84 -11.60 -4.37 -18.41
CA GLU A 84 -11.13 -3.01 -18.09
C GLU A 84 -10.45 -2.90 -16.73
N ALA A 85 -10.69 -3.82 -15.81
CA ALA A 85 -9.96 -3.90 -14.54
C ALA A 85 -8.45 -4.07 -14.72
N ALA A 86 -8.03 -4.60 -15.88
CA ALA A 86 -6.63 -4.68 -16.26
C ALA A 86 -5.92 -3.31 -16.21
N LEU A 87 -6.61 -2.24 -16.58
CA LEU A 87 -6.04 -0.89 -16.57
C LEU A 87 -5.69 -0.44 -15.15
N ALA A 88 -6.60 -0.70 -14.19
CA ALA A 88 -6.35 -0.42 -12.78
C ALA A 88 -5.21 -1.29 -12.23
N TYR A 89 -5.21 -2.58 -12.55
CA TYR A 89 -4.19 -3.52 -12.11
C TYR A 89 -2.80 -3.13 -12.64
N VAL A 90 -2.67 -2.89 -13.93
CA VAL A 90 -1.41 -2.50 -14.57
C VAL A 90 -0.92 -1.13 -14.07
N SER A 91 -1.84 -0.18 -13.92
CA SER A 91 -1.55 1.14 -13.38
C SER A 91 -1.03 1.04 -11.93
N GLY A 92 -1.67 0.22 -11.09
CA GLY A 92 -1.18 -0.06 -9.74
C GLY A 92 0.18 -0.73 -9.74
N TYR A 93 0.35 -1.76 -10.54
CA TYR A 93 1.55 -2.59 -10.62
C TYR A 93 2.81 -1.78 -10.94
N PHE A 94 2.75 -0.91 -11.93
CA PHE A 94 3.91 -0.13 -12.39
C PHE A 94 4.05 1.24 -11.74
N VAL A 95 2.96 1.85 -11.28
CA VAL A 95 2.99 3.21 -10.73
C VAL A 95 2.76 3.19 -9.22
N ASN A 96 1.52 3.05 -8.73
CA ASN A 96 1.17 3.00 -7.30
C ASN A 96 -0.33 2.78 -7.06
N CYS A 97 -0.73 2.62 -5.78
CA CYS A 97 -2.13 2.48 -5.38
C CYS A 97 -3.02 3.63 -5.84
N TYR A 98 -2.54 4.87 -5.79
CA TYR A 98 -3.36 6.04 -6.16
C TYR A 98 -3.76 6.04 -7.63
N SER A 99 -2.84 5.62 -8.52
CA SER A 99 -3.13 5.47 -9.95
C SER A 99 -4.17 4.37 -10.20
N ALA A 100 -4.07 3.24 -9.49
CA ALA A 100 -5.08 2.18 -9.57
C ALA A 100 -6.45 2.67 -9.09
N ILE A 101 -6.50 3.36 -7.94
CA ILE A 101 -7.72 3.92 -7.38
C ILE A 101 -8.38 4.90 -8.35
N ALA A 102 -7.60 5.78 -8.99
CA ALA A 102 -8.12 6.72 -9.99
C ALA A 102 -8.80 6.02 -11.16
N VAL A 103 -8.23 4.90 -11.65
CA VAL A 103 -8.86 4.07 -12.68
C VAL A 103 -10.10 3.37 -12.14
N MET A 104 -10.02 2.73 -10.96
CA MET A 104 -11.13 1.98 -10.35
C MET A 104 -12.38 2.85 -10.15
N ILE A 105 -12.17 4.09 -9.73
CA ILE A 105 -13.25 5.08 -9.58
C ILE A 105 -13.96 5.32 -10.92
N SER A 106 -13.21 5.46 -12.01
CA SER A 106 -13.74 5.69 -13.35
C SER A 106 -14.49 4.48 -13.92
N LEU A 107 -14.26 3.28 -13.36
CA LEU A 107 -14.91 2.04 -13.81
C LEU A 107 -16.24 1.74 -13.07
N ASN A 108 -16.53 2.47 -12.00
CA ASN A 108 -17.78 2.35 -11.24
C ASN A 108 -18.10 0.90 -10.81
N LEU A 109 -17.10 0.22 -10.23
CA LEU A 109 -17.16 -1.18 -9.84
C LEU A 109 -18.01 -1.39 -8.58
N ASP A 110 -18.68 -2.54 -8.48
CA ASP A 110 -19.36 -2.96 -7.25
C ASP A 110 -18.34 -3.30 -6.12
N ALA A 111 -18.84 -3.42 -4.88
CA ALA A 111 -17.98 -3.63 -3.71
C ALA A 111 -17.18 -4.93 -3.75
N ARG A 112 -17.74 -6.02 -4.33
CA ARG A 112 -17.06 -7.30 -4.49
C ARG A 112 -15.91 -7.19 -5.47
N THR A 113 -16.18 -6.69 -6.65
CA THR A 113 -15.21 -6.49 -7.73
C THR A 113 -14.11 -5.51 -7.30
N THR A 114 -14.50 -4.39 -6.65
CA THR A 114 -13.58 -3.43 -6.03
C THR A 114 -12.67 -4.11 -5.02
N THR A 115 -13.19 -4.98 -4.16
CA THR A 115 -12.40 -5.68 -3.13
C THR A 115 -11.38 -6.64 -3.73
N ILE A 116 -11.79 -7.47 -4.70
CA ILE A 116 -10.90 -8.42 -5.36
C ILE A 116 -9.75 -7.69 -6.06
N LEU A 117 -10.10 -6.67 -6.85
CA LEU A 117 -9.11 -5.87 -7.57
C LEU A 117 -8.19 -5.10 -6.60
N ALA A 118 -8.75 -4.56 -5.51
CA ALA A 118 -7.97 -3.89 -4.46
C ALA A 118 -6.96 -4.85 -3.81
N VAL A 119 -7.34 -6.08 -3.48
CA VAL A 119 -6.39 -7.08 -2.93
C VAL A 119 -5.29 -7.39 -3.93
N MET A 120 -5.62 -7.57 -5.20
CA MET A 120 -4.63 -7.81 -6.25
C MET A 120 -3.64 -6.65 -6.35
N VAL A 121 -4.13 -5.42 -6.37
CA VAL A 121 -3.29 -4.20 -6.40
C VAL A 121 -2.48 -4.07 -5.13
N LEU A 122 -3.08 -4.22 -3.96
CA LEU A 122 -2.40 -4.10 -2.66
C LEU A 122 -1.23 -5.09 -2.50
N CYS A 123 -1.31 -6.27 -3.11
CA CYS A 123 -0.21 -7.24 -3.10
C CYS A 123 0.92 -6.89 -4.08
N SER A 124 0.60 -6.22 -5.20
CA SER A 124 1.55 -6.06 -6.31
C SER A 124 1.75 -4.63 -6.81
N HIS A 125 1.27 -3.62 -6.07
CA HIS A 125 1.47 -2.24 -6.51
C HIS A 125 2.94 -1.81 -6.45
N ASN A 126 3.28 -0.84 -7.29
CA ASN A 126 4.60 -0.18 -7.31
C ASN A 126 5.79 -1.15 -7.32
N ILE A 127 5.66 -2.26 -8.05
CA ILE A 127 6.67 -3.33 -8.12
C ILE A 127 8.09 -2.79 -8.38
N PRO A 128 8.32 -1.88 -9.35
CA PRO A 128 9.69 -1.45 -9.63
C PRO A 128 10.36 -0.76 -8.44
N LEU A 129 9.67 0.17 -7.80
CA LEU A 129 10.24 0.95 -6.69
C LEU A 129 10.35 0.11 -5.42
N GLU A 130 9.28 -0.58 -5.04
CA GLU A 130 9.25 -1.33 -3.78
C GLU A 130 10.17 -2.54 -3.80
N THR A 131 10.29 -3.20 -4.95
CA THR A 131 11.28 -4.27 -5.13
C THR A 131 12.71 -3.74 -5.02
N ALA A 132 12.99 -2.55 -5.58
CA ALA A 132 14.31 -1.92 -5.42
C ALA A 132 14.60 -1.58 -3.95
N VAL A 133 13.60 -1.15 -3.20
CA VAL A 133 13.68 -0.89 -1.76
C VAL A 133 13.96 -2.20 -0.98
N GLN A 134 13.21 -3.26 -1.23
CA GLN A 134 13.40 -4.57 -0.59
C GLN A 134 14.76 -5.20 -0.95
N LYS A 135 15.26 -4.98 -2.17
CA LYS A 135 16.61 -5.39 -2.56
C LYS A 135 17.69 -4.70 -1.71
N LYS A 136 17.53 -3.40 -1.42
CA LYS A 136 18.48 -2.66 -0.55
C LYS A 136 18.51 -3.18 0.88
N THR A 137 17.43 -3.78 1.36
CA THR A 137 17.37 -4.43 2.67
C THR A 137 17.84 -5.89 2.67
N GLY A 138 18.37 -6.38 1.54
CA GLY A 138 19.04 -7.68 1.45
C GLY A 138 18.22 -8.82 0.86
N THR A 139 16.97 -8.58 0.44
CA THR A 139 16.12 -9.62 -0.16
C THR A 139 16.25 -9.64 -1.69
N SER A 140 16.16 -10.81 -2.31
CA SER A 140 16.24 -10.97 -3.77
C SER A 140 15.10 -10.23 -4.49
N ALA A 141 15.46 -9.31 -5.39
CA ALA A 141 14.49 -8.55 -6.18
C ALA A 141 13.60 -9.47 -7.06
N ILE A 142 14.21 -10.43 -7.74
CA ILE A 142 13.47 -11.37 -8.62
C ILE A 142 12.46 -12.16 -7.79
N ARG A 143 12.88 -12.65 -6.61
CA ARG A 143 11.98 -13.35 -5.69
C ARG A 143 10.81 -12.47 -5.27
N MET A 144 11.05 -11.22 -4.92
CA MET A 144 9.98 -10.30 -4.50
C MET A 144 8.98 -10.01 -5.63
N VAL A 145 9.45 -9.82 -6.85
CA VAL A 145 8.56 -9.68 -8.03
C VAL A 145 7.68 -10.92 -8.18
N ILE A 146 8.28 -12.12 -8.15
CA ILE A 146 7.54 -13.39 -8.30
C ILE A 146 6.53 -13.56 -7.16
N VAL A 147 6.97 -13.45 -5.91
CA VAL A 147 6.13 -13.61 -4.73
C VAL A 147 4.93 -12.67 -4.76
N ARG A 148 5.15 -11.38 -5.02
CA ARG A 148 4.09 -10.38 -5.03
C ARG A 148 3.11 -10.58 -6.19
N THR A 149 3.62 -10.88 -7.39
CA THR A 149 2.78 -11.12 -8.56
C THR A 149 1.95 -12.40 -8.41
N VAL A 150 2.58 -13.50 -8.00
CA VAL A 150 1.88 -14.78 -7.79
C VAL A 150 0.85 -14.65 -6.68
N SER A 151 1.20 -14.02 -5.54
CA SER A 151 0.26 -13.79 -4.45
C SER A 151 -0.94 -12.94 -4.86
N SER A 152 -0.71 -11.91 -5.66
CA SER A 152 -1.76 -11.04 -6.21
C SER A 152 -2.77 -11.84 -7.04
N LEU A 153 -2.28 -12.60 -8.01
CA LEU A 153 -3.11 -13.43 -8.89
C LEU A 153 -3.81 -14.56 -8.11
N LEU A 154 -3.09 -15.24 -7.23
CA LEU A 154 -3.64 -16.34 -6.42
C LEU A 154 -4.75 -15.83 -5.49
N LEU A 155 -4.54 -14.71 -4.79
CA LEU A 155 -5.56 -14.13 -3.93
C LEU A 155 -6.77 -13.64 -4.72
N GLY A 156 -6.57 -13.01 -5.88
CA GLY A 156 -7.66 -12.61 -6.76
C GLY A 156 -8.53 -13.82 -7.16
N TRP A 157 -7.88 -14.93 -7.55
CA TRP A 157 -8.57 -16.18 -7.89
C TRP A 157 -9.30 -16.78 -6.70
N ILE A 158 -8.63 -16.94 -5.54
CA ILE A 158 -9.26 -17.47 -4.32
C ILE A 158 -10.45 -16.64 -3.88
N LEU A 159 -10.30 -15.31 -3.84
CA LEU A 159 -11.38 -14.41 -3.44
C LEU A 159 -12.57 -14.50 -4.40
N ASN A 160 -12.32 -14.65 -5.69
CA ASN A 160 -13.42 -14.89 -6.64
C ASN A 160 -14.20 -16.17 -6.32
N LEU A 161 -13.56 -17.21 -5.78
CA LEU A 161 -14.22 -18.46 -5.41
C LEU A 161 -14.99 -18.39 -4.08
N ILE A 162 -14.49 -17.62 -3.11
CA ILE A 162 -15.00 -17.69 -1.73
C ILE A 162 -15.80 -16.45 -1.30
N MET A 163 -15.66 -15.31 -1.98
CA MET A 163 -16.45 -14.13 -1.64
C MET A 163 -17.91 -14.30 -2.07
N PRO A 164 -18.86 -14.01 -1.18
CA PRO A 164 -20.28 -14.06 -1.52
C PRO A 164 -20.63 -12.99 -2.58
N GLY A 165 -21.70 -13.26 -3.34
CA GLY A 165 -22.18 -12.39 -4.42
C GLY A 165 -21.75 -12.89 -5.79
N GLU A 166 -22.59 -12.64 -6.78
CA GLU A 166 -22.24 -12.89 -8.17
C GLU A 166 -21.25 -11.84 -8.65
N ALA A 167 -20.32 -12.24 -9.52
CA ALA A 167 -19.53 -11.28 -10.26
C ALA A 167 -20.49 -10.51 -11.17
N THR A 168 -20.88 -9.33 -10.76
CA THR A 168 -21.49 -8.37 -11.68
C THR A 168 -20.38 -7.92 -12.62
N LEU A 169 -20.10 -8.80 -13.60
CA LEU A 169 -19.37 -8.33 -14.77
C LEU A 169 -20.24 -7.17 -15.26
N PRO A 170 -19.75 -5.93 -15.27
CA PRO A 170 -20.48 -4.87 -15.91
C PRO A 170 -20.88 -5.49 -17.25
N SER A 171 -22.17 -5.63 -17.48
CA SER A 171 -22.62 -5.93 -18.83
C SER A 171 -21.78 -5.00 -19.68
N THR A 172 -21.20 -5.51 -20.77
CA THR A 172 -20.59 -4.69 -21.81
C THR A 172 -21.66 -3.73 -22.35
N GLY A 173 -22.26 -3.05 -21.42
CA GLY A 173 -23.07 -1.89 -21.60
C GLY A 173 -22.14 -0.74 -21.95
N VAL A 174 -21.57 -0.85 -23.13
CA VAL A 174 -21.83 0.22 -24.06
C VAL A 174 -23.32 0.45 -23.93
N SER A 175 -23.69 1.44 -23.09
CA SER A 175 -25.00 2.06 -23.25
C SER A 175 -25.02 2.46 -24.71
N GLU A 176 -25.69 1.63 -25.55
CA GLU A 176 -26.13 2.00 -26.89
C GLU A 176 -27.18 3.09 -26.78
N GLY A 177 -27.16 3.86 -25.73
CA GLY A 177 -28.06 4.92 -25.43
C GLY A 177 -27.33 6.21 -25.18
N MET A 178 -27.36 7.08 -26.15
CA MET A 178 -26.87 8.45 -26.16
C MET A 178 -25.35 8.54 -25.96
N LYS A 179 -24.63 8.69 -27.05
CA LYS A 179 -23.29 9.30 -27.03
C LYS A 179 -23.48 10.68 -26.42
N MET A 180 -23.14 10.80 -25.12
CA MET A 180 -23.15 12.09 -24.48
C MET A 180 -22.27 13.03 -25.32
N GLU A 181 -22.74 14.23 -25.58
CA GLU A 181 -21.93 15.21 -26.29
C GLU A 181 -20.62 15.41 -25.54
N PHE A 182 -19.55 15.64 -26.26
CA PHE A 182 -18.21 15.72 -25.70
C PHE A 182 -18.08 16.75 -24.55
N TRP A 183 -18.68 17.93 -24.70
CA TRP A 183 -18.59 19.00 -23.69
C TRP A 183 -19.34 18.70 -22.40
N PRO A 184 -20.59 18.20 -22.43
CA PRO A 184 -21.28 17.73 -21.24
C PRO A 184 -20.51 16.62 -20.50
N MET A 185 -19.96 15.65 -21.23
CA MET A 185 -19.13 14.58 -20.66
C MET A 185 -17.92 15.13 -19.89
N LEU A 186 -17.22 16.13 -20.43
CA LEU A 186 -16.09 16.76 -19.75
C LEU A 186 -16.54 17.51 -18.47
N GLY A 187 -17.70 18.16 -18.50
CA GLY A 187 -18.28 18.82 -17.35
C GLY A 187 -18.58 17.85 -16.21
N GLU A 188 -19.21 16.72 -16.53
CA GLU A 188 -19.46 15.65 -15.55
C GLU A 188 -18.16 15.04 -15.01
N TRP A 189 -17.22 14.74 -15.89
CA TRP A 189 -15.90 14.24 -15.45
C TRP A 189 -15.21 15.16 -14.45
N VAL A 190 -15.18 16.49 -14.70
CA VAL A 190 -14.58 17.46 -13.75
C VAL A 190 -15.28 17.37 -12.41
N TRP A 191 -16.61 17.39 -12.42
CA TRP A 191 -17.42 17.37 -11.20
C TRP A 191 -17.23 16.07 -10.40
N ASP A 192 -17.25 14.93 -11.06
CA ASP A 192 -17.07 13.64 -10.41
C ASP A 192 -15.63 13.44 -9.90
N THR A 193 -14.65 13.91 -10.65
CA THR A 193 -13.25 13.89 -10.19
C THR A 193 -13.07 14.74 -8.92
N ILE A 194 -13.69 15.91 -8.84
CA ILE A 194 -13.62 16.79 -7.64
C ILE A 194 -14.29 16.11 -6.44
N LYS A 195 -15.49 15.53 -6.61
CA LYS A 195 -16.21 14.83 -5.54
C LYS A 195 -15.38 13.75 -4.86
N ILE A 196 -14.50 13.10 -5.60
CA ILE A 196 -13.68 12.01 -5.12
C ILE A 196 -12.30 12.50 -4.65
N ALA A 197 -11.69 13.45 -5.37
CA ALA A 197 -10.38 13.99 -5.03
C ALA A 197 -10.37 14.70 -3.67
N VAL A 198 -11.43 15.44 -3.33
CA VAL A 198 -11.49 16.18 -2.07
C VAL A 198 -11.49 15.26 -0.84
N PRO A 199 -12.39 14.27 -0.70
CA PRO A 199 -12.33 13.31 0.40
C PRO A 199 -11.00 12.55 0.49
N MET A 200 -10.43 12.15 -0.65
CA MET A 200 -9.16 11.44 -0.69
C MET A 200 -8.01 12.30 -0.16
N VAL A 201 -7.94 13.57 -0.55
CA VAL A 201 -6.94 14.51 -0.03
C VAL A 201 -7.09 14.71 1.47
N VAL A 202 -8.32 14.89 1.95
CA VAL A 202 -8.60 15.02 3.40
C VAL A 202 -8.15 13.76 4.15
N LEU A 203 -8.44 12.57 3.60
CA LEU A 203 -8.04 11.29 4.18
C LEU A 203 -6.52 11.18 4.26
N VAL A 204 -5.81 11.37 3.15
CA VAL A 204 -4.34 11.29 3.09
C VAL A 204 -3.68 12.29 4.04
N PHE A 205 -4.15 13.55 4.02
CA PHE A 205 -3.62 14.58 4.94
C PHE A 205 -3.83 14.18 6.41
N SER A 206 -5.04 13.77 6.76
CA SER A 206 -5.39 13.37 8.13
C SER A 206 -4.57 12.17 8.59
N LEU A 207 -4.43 11.15 7.74
CA LEU A 207 -3.60 9.97 8.04
C LEU A 207 -2.13 10.34 8.25
N THR A 208 -1.57 11.21 7.40
CA THR A 208 -0.18 11.68 7.54
C THR A 208 0.04 12.40 8.86
N VAL A 209 -0.90 13.25 9.27
CA VAL A 209 -0.85 13.94 10.57
C VAL A 209 -0.96 12.94 11.73
N ILE A 210 -1.92 12.01 11.68
CA ILE A 210 -2.10 10.98 12.72
C ILE A 210 -0.85 10.12 12.85
N GLN A 211 -0.28 9.63 11.76
CA GLN A 211 0.95 8.84 11.75
C GLN A 211 2.10 9.60 12.42
N ARG A 212 2.26 10.89 12.11
CA ARG A 212 3.26 11.74 12.74
C ARG A 212 3.06 11.87 14.24
N LEU A 213 1.82 12.07 14.69
CA LEU A 213 1.50 12.16 16.11
C LEU A 213 1.74 10.84 16.84
N LEU A 214 1.34 9.71 16.27
CA LEU A 214 1.61 8.38 16.82
C LEU A 214 3.11 8.13 17.00
N SER A 215 3.92 8.56 16.02
CA SER A 215 5.38 8.48 16.10
C SER A 215 5.95 9.42 17.17
N GLU A 216 5.51 10.68 17.23
CA GLU A 216 5.99 11.70 18.18
C GLU A 216 5.71 11.31 19.64
N PHE A 217 4.53 10.74 19.90
CA PHE A 217 4.14 10.32 21.25
C PHE A 217 4.63 8.91 21.62
N GLY A 218 5.39 8.25 20.74
CA GLY A 218 5.95 6.92 21.01
C GLY A 218 4.92 5.79 21.02
N VAL A 219 3.70 6.04 20.55
CA VAL A 219 2.60 5.06 20.49
C VAL A 219 3.00 3.86 19.63
N ILE A 220 3.71 4.09 18.53
CA ILE A 220 4.23 3.03 17.65
C ILE A 220 5.15 2.07 18.43
N ARG A 221 6.06 2.60 19.25
CA ARG A 221 6.96 1.78 20.09
C ARG A 221 6.20 1.05 21.21
N PHE A 222 5.19 1.69 21.77
CA PHE A 222 4.33 1.09 22.80
C PHE A 222 3.59 -0.11 22.21
N ILE A 223 2.90 0.05 21.09
CA ILE A 223 2.17 -1.01 20.40
C ILE A 223 3.12 -2.15 20.00
N ALA A 224 4.31 -1.85 19.49
CA ALA A 224 5.30 -2.86 19.09
C ALA A 224 5.66 -3.85 20.23
N ARG A 225 5.60 -3.43 21.49
CA ARG A 225 5.86 -4.32 22.63
C ARG A 225 4.79 -5.41 22.78
N PHE A 226 3.53 -5.07 22.50
CA PHE A 226 2.39 -6.01 22.57
C PHE A 226 2.28 -6.89 21.35
N LEU A 227 2.91 -6.50 20.23
CA LEU A 227 2.88 -7.27 18.98
C LEU A 227 3.86 -8.45 18.95
N LYS A 228 4.74 -8.60 19.95
CA LYS A 228 5.70 -9.72 19.98
C LYS A 228 5.06 -11.10 19.81
N PRO A 229 3.96 -11.46 20.52
CA PRO A 229 3.30 -12.75 20.29
C PRO A 229 2.68 -12.87 18.90
N VAL A 230 2.18 -11.77 18.33
CA VAL A 230 1.65 -11.74 16.96
C VAL A 230 2.77 -12.01 15.94
N MET A 231 3.98 -11.48 16.18
CA MET A 231 5.14 -11.80 15.33
C MET A 231 5.45 -13.30 15.34
N LEU A 232 5.42 -13.94 16.50
CA LEU A 232 5.64 -15.39 16.60
C LEU A 232 4.59 -16.19 15.82
N PHE A 233 3.31 -15.78 15.90
CA PHE A 233 2.24 -16.38 15.11
C PHE A 233 2.52 -16.31 13.61
N PHE A 234 2.97 -15.15 13.10
CA PHE A 234 3.39 -14.99 11.71
C PHE A 234 4.72 -15.68 11.38
N GLY A 235 5.37 -16.34 12.34
CA GLY A 235 6.71 -16.91 12.13
C GLY A 235 7.81 -15.86 12.06
N LEU A 236 7.60 -14.65 12.54
CA LEU A 236 8.59 -13.57 12.57
C LEU A 236 9.30 -13.51 13.92
N PRO A 237 10.60 -13.15 13.96
CA PRO A 237 11.28 -12.91 15.22
C PRO A 237 10.67 -11.74 15.99
N PRO A 238 10.45 -11.84 17.32
CA PRO A 238 9.83 -10.76 18.10
C PRO A 238 10.56 -9.42 18.03
N LYS A 239 11.85 -9.41 17.77
CA LYS A 239 12.66 -8.20 17.59
C LYS A 239 12.29 -7.40 16.34
N THR A 240 11.61 -7.99 15.35
CA THR A 240 11.14 -7.31 14.14
C THR A 240 9.82 -6.56 14.35
N ALA A 241 9.16 -6.68 15.51
CA ALA A 241 7.85 -6.06 15.77
C ALA A 241 7.83 -4.54 15.53
N PHE A 242 8.90 -3.84 15.89
CA PHE A 242 8.99 -2.40 15.65
C PHE A 242 9.07 -2.08 14.15
N LEU A 243 9.87 -2.82 13.39
CA LEU A 243 9.99 -2.64 11.94
C LEU A 243 8.68 -2.99 11.22
N TRP A 244 8.03 -4.08 11.67
CA TRP A 244 6.73 -4.49 11.13
C TRP A 244 5.68 -3.39 11.28
N ILE A 245 5.54 -2.80 12.49
CA ILE A 245 4.55 -1.73 12.68
C ILE A 245 4.92 -0.45 11.92
N VAL A 246 6.21 -0.14 11.81
CA VAL A 246 6.68 1.01 11.02
C VAL A 246 6.31 0.83 9.55
N ALA A 247 6.57 -0.34 8.96
CA ALA A 247 6.23 -0.63 7.57
C ALA A 247 4.70 -0.62 7.33
N ASN A 248 3.91 -1.02 8.33
CA ASN A 248 2.45 -1.06 8.23
C ASN A 248 1.76 0.29 8.52
N THR A 249 2.46 1.23 9.18
CA THR A 249 1.89 2.55 9.52
C THR A 249 2.51 3.69 8.74
N LEU A 250 3.83 3.65 8.46
CA LEU A 250 4.57 4.72 7.80
C LEU A 250 4.96 4.39 6.36
N GLY A 251 4.59 3.18 5.91
CA GLY A 251 4.88 2.70 4.56
C GLY A 251 6.26 2.04 4.41
N LEU A 252 6.41 1.32 3.29
CA LEU A 252 7.56 0.46 3.04
C LEU A 252 8.88 1.25 2.90
N ALA A 253 8.86 2.41 2.25
CA ALA A 253 10.08 3.20 2.03
C ALA A 253 10.71 3.70 3.34
N TYR A 254 9.87 4.19 4.26
CA TYR A 254 10.35 4.58 5.59
C TYR A 254 10.77 3.37 6.43
N GLY A 255 9.98 2.29 6.37
CA GLY A 255 10.30 1.02 7.01
C GLY A 255 11.66 0.48 6.58
N ALA A 256 11.97 0.53 5.28
CA ALA A 256 13.24 0.06 4.75
C ALA A 256 14.45 0.89 5.23
N ALA A 257 14.31 2.22 5.33
CA ALA A 257 15.39 3.05 5.88
C ALA A 257 15.71 2.63 7.32
N VAL A 258 14.67 2.43 8.14
CA VAL A 258 14.86 1.96 9.53
C VAL A 258 15.43 0.53 9.58
N MET A 259 15.02 -0.35 8.66
CA MET A 259 15.57 -1.71 8.55
C MET A 259 17.07 -1.69 8.27
N ILE A 260 17.52 -0.86 7.33
CA ILE A 260 18.95 -0.71 7.00
C ILE A 260 19.72 -0.25 8.23
N ASP A 261 19.25 0.80 8.91
CA ASP A 261 19.88 1.33 10.13
C ASP A 261 19.99 0.26 11.24
N GLU A 262 18.95 -0.55 11.45
CA GLU A 262 18.93 -1.61 12.48
C GLU A 262 19.82 -2.80 12.11
N VAL A 263 19.97 -3.12 10.81
CA VAL A 263 20.91 -4.14 10.32
C VAL A 263 22.37 -3.66 10.47
N GLU A 264 22.65 -2.43 10.05
CA GLU A 264 24.01 -1.84 10.19
C GLU A 264 24.42 -1.72 11.66
N ALA A 265 23.47 -1.45 12.56
CA ALA A 265 23.70 -1.45 14.00
C ALA A 265 23.87 -2.86 14.62
N GLY A 266 23.77 -3.94 13.83
CA GLY A 266 23.90 -5.33 14.30
C GLY A 266 22.75 -5.82 15.19
N LYS A 267 21.62 -5.13 15.26
CA LYS A 267 20.49 -5.48 16.11
C LYS A 267 19.59 -6.53 15.48
N ILE A 268 19.54 -6.59 14.15
CA ILE A 268 18.71 -7.50 13.37
C ILE A 268 19.56 -8.14 12.28
N SER A 269 19.42 -9.46 12.08
CA SER A 269 20.17 -10.17 11.05
C SER A 269 19.51 -10.00 9.67
N ALA A 270 20.30 -10.19 8.61
CA ALA A 270 19.77 -10.20 7.24
C ALA A 270 18.71 -11.28 7.03
N GLU A 271 18.82 -12.45 7.70
CA GLU A 271 17.81 -13.51 7.65
C GLU A 271 16.48 -13.06 8.25
N ASP A 272 16.50 -12.31 9.37
CA ASP A 272 15.31 -11.77 10.01
C ASP A 272 14.61 -10.73 9.13
N VAL A 273 15.41 -9.88 8.47
CA VAL A 273 14.89 -8.88 7.51
C VAL A 273 14.31 -9.55 6.28
N ASP A 274 14.92 -10.62 5.79
CA ASP A 274 14.40 -11.39 4.66
C ASP A 274 13.03 -12.01 4.99
N LEU A 275 12.85 -12.60 6.18
CA LEU A 275 11.54 -13.07 6.65
C LEU A 275 10.52 -11.93 6.76
N LEU A 276 10.93 -10.79 7.33
CA LEU A 276 10.06 -9.62 7.44
C LEU A 276 9.65 -9.10 6.05
N ASN A 277 10.57 -9.04 5.08
CA ASN A 277 10.28 -8.65 3.72
C ASN A 277 9.26 -9.58 3.03
N HIS A 278 9.31 -10.88 3.28
CA HIS A 278 8.30 -11.82 2.77
C HIS A 278 6.91 -11.51 3.34
N HIS A 279 6.83 -11.16 4.63
CA HIS A 279 5.56 -10.74 5.25
C HIS A 279 5.05 -9.43 4.66
N ILE A 280 5.86 -8.36 4.72
CA ILE A 280 5.43 -7.02 4.33
C ILE A 280 5.31 -6.83 2.81
N SER A 281 5.88 -7.74 2.01
CA SER A 281 5.75 -7.69 0.55
C SER A 281 4.29 -7.66 0.08
N VAL A 282 3.40 -8.35 0.78
CA VAL A 282 1.97 -8.43 0.45
C VAL A 282 1.08 -7.75 1.50
N SER A 283 1.62 -7.37 2.68
CA SER A 283 0.82 -6.89 3.80
C SER A 283 1.30 -5.57 4.42
N HIS A 284 2.12 -4.78 3.73
CA HIS A 284 2.48 -3.43 4.22
C HIS A 284 1.35 -2.42 4.05
N SER A 285 1.52 -1.22 4.62
CA SER A 285 0.59 -0.08 4.52
C SER A 285 -0.85 -0.43 4.91
N ASN A 286 -1.02 -1.28 5.94
CA ASN A 286 -2.35 -1.73 6.36
C ASN A 286 -3.24 -0.62 6.95
N VAL A 287 -2.72 0.56 7.24
CA VAL A 287 -3.53 1.70 7.70
C VAL A 287 -3.92 2.59 6.52
N GLU A 288 -2.95 3.08 5.76
CA GLU A 288 -3.20 4.04 4.70
C GLU A 288 -3.90 3.41 3.50
N ASP A 289 -3.26 2.44 2.87
CA ASP A 289 -3.78 1.87 1.62
C ASP A 289 -5.12 1.16 1.79
N LEU A 290 -5.32 0.42 2.91
CA LEU A 290 -6.61 -0.22 3.17
C LEU A 290 -7.74 0.78 3.35
N LEU A 291 -7.50 1.90 4.03
CA LEU A 291 -8.52 2.93 4.21
C LEU A 291 -8.83 3.65 2.89
N LEU A 292 -7.83 3.85 2.03
CA LEU A 292 -8.02 4.42 0.70
C LEU A 292 -8.92 3.53 -0.17
N PHE A 293 -8.64 2.22 -0.22
CA PHE A 293 -9.49 1.28 -0.98
C PHE A 293 -10.87 1.10 -0.34
N THR A 294 -10.97 1.18 0.98
CA THR A 294 -12.28 1.16 1.68
C THR A 294 -13.11 2.40 1.32
N ALA A 295 -12.49 3.57 1.19
CA ALA A 295 -13.18 4.81 0.80
C ALA A 295 -13.81 4.76 -0.60
N ILE A 296 -13.34 3.87 -1.48
CA ILE A 296 -13.90 3.63 -2.81
C ILE A 296 -14.77 2.36 -2.89
N GLY A 297 -15.19 1.80 -1.76
CA GLY A 297 -16.13 0.68 -1.70
C GLY A 297 -15.50 -0.70 -1.44
N GLY A 298 -14.20 -0.80 -1.26
CA GLY A 298 -13.54 -2.05 -0.87
C GLY A 298 -13.92 -2.51 0.53
N ILE A 299 -14.10 -3.81 0.73
CA ILE A 299 -14.47 -4.41 2.03
C ILE A 299 -13.23 -4.68 2.85
N LEU A 300 -13.02 -3.87 3.90
CA LEU A 300 -11.83 -3.87 4.74
C LEU A 300 -11.43 -5.25 5.26
N SER A 301 -12.39 -6.03 5.78
CA SER A 301 -12.13 -7.35 6.36
C SER A 301 -11.53 -8.32 5.35
N TRP A 302 -12.06 -8.40 4.13
CA TRP A 302 -11.53 -9.25 3.07
C TRP A 302 -10.13 -8.82 2.64
N MET A 303 -9.91 -7.50 2.47
CA MET A 303 -8.60 -6.95 2.09
C MET A 303 -7.53 -7.21 3.16
N LEU A 304 -7.87 -7.08 4.44
CA LEU A 304 -6.92 -7.28 5.54
C LEU A 304 -6.62 -8.78 5.74
N LEU A 305 -7.65 -9.60 5.90
CA LEU A 305 -7.50 -11.00 6.27
C LEU A 305 -6.83 -11.83 5.16
N SER A 306 -7.21 -11.62 3.90
CA SER A 306 -6.59 -12.33 2.78
C SER A 306 -5.08 -12.07 2.68
N ARG A 307 -4.66 -10.82 2.83
CA ARG A 307 -3.24 -10.44 2.81
C ARG A 307 -2.47 -10.97 4.02
N TRP A 308 -3.09 -10.97 5.20
CA TRP A 308 -2.46 -11.53 6.41
C TRP A 308 -2.30 -13.04 6.33
N ILE A 309 -3.30 -13.75 5.83
CA ILE A 309 -3.20 -15.20 5.59
C ILE A 309 -2.09 -15.50 4.57
N MET A 310 -2.05 -14.74 3.47
CA MET A 310 -0.99 -14.90 2.47
C MET A 310 0.38 -14.61 3.06
N SER A 311 0.54 -13.55 3.83
CA SER A 311 1.82 -13.21 4.46
C SER A 311 2.27 -14.29 5.46
N LEU A 312 1.35 -14.91 6.19
CA LEU A 312 1.63 -16.05 7.05
C LEU A 312 2.22 -17.22 6.24
N VAL A 313 1.56 -17.59 5.14
CA VAL A 313 2.01 -18.67 4.25
C VAL A 313 3.42 -18.38 3.71
N LEU A 314 3.66 -17.18 3.21
CA LEU A 314 4.95 -16.78 2.64
C LEU A 314 6.10 -16.80 3.65
N VAL A 315 5.85 -16.40 4.90
CA VAL A 315 6.89 -16.43 5.94
C VAL A 315 7.21 -17.86 6.34
N TRP A 316 6.20 -18.73 6.50
CA TRP A 316 6.43 -20.13 6.86
C TRP A 316 7.06 -20.93 5.73
N GLU A 317 6.68 -20.67 4.47
CA GLU A 317 7.37 -21.21 3.29
C GLU A 317 8.84 -20.80 3.31
N ARG A 318 9.13 -19.51 3.51
CA ARG A 318 10.52 -19.02 3.55
C ARG A 318 11.33 -19.62 4.69
N ARG A 319 10.72 -19.79 5.87
CA ARG A 319 11.37 -20.50 7.00
C ARG A 319 11.72 -21.94 6.66
N LEU A 320 10.81 -22.64 6.01
CA LEU A 320 11.05 -24.02 5.57
C LEU A 320 12.22 -24.11 4.59
N GLU A 321 12.28 -23.20 3.61
CA GLU A 321 13.40 -23.14 2.67
C GLU A 321 14.74 -22.86 3.39
N GLN A 322 14.76 -21.89 4.33
CA GLN A 322 15.95 -21.59 5.11
C GLN A 322 16.40 -22.80 5.93
N PHE A 323 15.46 -23.51 6.54
CA PHE A 323 15.75 -24.73 7.32
C PHE A 323 16.34 -25.85 6.45
N VAL A 324 15.71 -26.13 5.31
CA VAL A 324 16.17 -27.15 4.37
C VAL A 324 17.55 -26.75 3.79
N GLY A 325 17.73 -25.49 3.43
CA GLY A 325 19.00 -24.99 2.90
C GLY A 325 20.15 -25.10 3.89
N LYS A 326 19.92 -24.88 5.19
CA LYS A 326 20.93 -25.09 6.24
C LYS A 326 21.29 -26.57 6.39
N ARG A 327 20.29 -27.46 6.38
CA ARG A 327 20.52 -28.91 6.45
C ARG A 327 21.35 -29.47 5.28
N ILE A 328 21.09 -28.98 4.06
CA ILE A 328 21.83 -29.39 2.86
C ILE A 328 23.29 -28.92 2.93
N LYS A 329 23.54 -27.75 3.51
CA LYS A 329 24.90 -27.20 3.65
C LYS A 329 25.68 -27.74 4.85
N GLY A 330 25.07 -28.60 5.69
CA GLY A 330 25.72 -29.18 6.87
C GLY A 330 25.98 -28.17 8.00
N ILE A 331 25.21 -27.09 8.04
CA ILE A 331 25.30 -26.02 9.04
C ILE A 331 24.11 -26.11 10.01
#